data_07585dd7a02aa18b3a275d6900fea04c
#
_entry.id   07585dd7a02aa18b3a275d6900fea04c
#
_cell.length_a   1.000
_cell.length_b   1.000
_cell.length_c   1.000
_cell.angle_alpha   90.00
_cell.angle_beta   90.00
_cell.angle_gamma   90.00
#
_symmetry.space_group_name_H-M   'P 1'
#
loop_
_entity.id
_entity.type
_entity.pdbx_description
1 polymer ?
#
loop_
_entity_poly.entity_id
_entity_poly.type
_entity_poly.pdbx_seq_one_letter_code
_entity_poly.pdbx_strand_id
1 'polypeptide(L)'
;MEWRASHILVKDKRLADELLKRVKRGASFEALARKHSICPSKSRGGDLGWFGPGKMVAAFENACRRLSSGSTSDVVSSSFGYHIIRLTGRKD
;
A
#
# COMPACT_ATOMS: atom_id res chain seq x y z
N MET A 1 -7.05 -17.36 5.80
CA MET A 1 -7.21 -16.00 5.24
C MET A 1 -5.85 -15.35 5.04
N GLU A 2 -5.56 -14.94 3.81
CA GLU A 2 -4.31 -14.25 3.47
C GLU A 2 -4.58 -13.16 2.45
N TRP A 3 -3.69 -12.17 2.43
CA TRP A 3 -3.73 -11.07 1.47
C TRP A 3 -2.37 -10.93 0.81
N ARG A 4 -2.38 -10.50 -0.44
CA ARG A 4 -1.18 -9.99 -1.10
C ARG A 4 -1.41 -8.50 -1.38
N ALA A 5 -0.45 -7.67 -1.01
CA ALA A 5 -0.58 -6.24 -1.15
C ALA A 5 0.74 -5.60 -1.57
N SER A 6 0.60 -4.45 -2.20
CA SER A 6 1.71 -3.53 -2.45
C SER A 6 1.40 -2.24 -1.73
N HIS A 7 2.45 -1.50 -1.33
CA HIS A 7 2.23 -0.19 -0.73
C HIS A 7 3.31 0.80 -1.10
N ILE A 8 2.95 2.06 -0.94
CA ILE A 8 3.88 3.18 -0.98
C ILE A 8 3.85 3.80 0.40
N LEU A 9 4.99 3.83 1.09
CA LEU A 9 5.10 4.40 2.43
C LEU A 9 5.94 5.67 2.37
N VAL A 10 5.38 6.77 2.87
CA VAL A 10 6.07 8.06 2.95
C VAL A 10 5.82 8.69 4.31
N LYS A 11 6.69 9.63 4.70
CA LYS A 11 6.56 10.32 5.99
C LYS A 11 5.68 11.56 5.93
N ASP A 12 5.48 12.13 4.75
CA ASP A 12 4.74 13.36 4.55
C ASP A 12 3.34 13.09 4.01
N LYS A 13 2.32 13.53 4.74
CA LYS A 13 0.93 13.34 4.32
C LYS A 13 0.62 14.03 3.00
N ARG A 14 1.19 15.22 2.76
CA ARG A 14 0.97 15.95 1.50
C ARG A 14 1.48 15.15 0.31
N LEU A 15 2.66 14.54 0.47
CA LEU A 15 3.21 13.68 -0.58
C LEU A 15 2.32 12.47 -0.80
N ALA A 16 1.85 11.84 0.28
CA ALA A 16 0.94 10.70 0.18
C ALA A 16 -0.34 11.07 -0.60
N ASP A 17 -0.94 12.21 -0.26
CA ASP A 17 -2.14 12.70 -0.94
C ASP A 17 -1.88 12.95 -2.44
N GLU A 18 -0.73 13.54 -2.76
CA GLU A 18 -0.34 13.80 -4.15
C GLU A 18 -0.13 12.51 -4.93
N LEU A 19 0.57 11.54 -4.32
CA LEU A 19 0.81 10.24 -4.96
C LEU A 19 -0.50 9.48 -5.19
N LEU A 20 -1.42 9.55 -4.24
CA LEU A 20 -2.73 8.92 -4.40
C LEU A 20 -3.49 9.51 -5.59
N LYS A 21 -3.45 10.83 -5.76
CA LYS A 21 -4.05 11.49 -6.93
C LYS A 21 -3.46 10.98 -8.24
N ARG A 22 -2.13 10.82 -8.29
CA ARG A 22 -1.46 10.30 -9.48
C ARG A 22 -1.89 8.87 -9.80
N VAL A 23 -1.97 8.02 -8.78
CA VAL A 23 -2.43 6.63 -8.93
C VAL A 23 -3.85 6.62 -9.50
N LYS A 24 -4.74 7.44 -8.95
CA LYS A 24 -6.14 7.54 -9.41
C LYS A 24 -6.23 8.01 -10.86
N ARG A 25 -5.25 8.76 -11.34
CA ARG A 25 -5.18 9.23 -12.73
C ARG A 25 -4.51 8.26 -13.67
N GLY A 26 -4.12 7.08 -13.18
CA GLY A 26 -3.54 6.04 -14.01
C GLY A 26 -2.02 5.94 -14.01
N ALA A 27 -1.32 6.68 -13.14
CA ALA A 27 0.13 6.54 -13.01
C ALA A 27 0.49 5.15 -12.50
N SER A 28 1.67 4.66 -12.88
CA SER A 28 2.15 3.36 -12.45
C SER A 28 2.41 3.35 -10.94
N PHE A 29 1.67 2.50 -10.21
CA PHE A 29 1.85 2.32 -8.78
C PHE A 29 3.28 1.86 -8.48
N GLU A 30 3.78 0.89 -9.22
CA GLU A 30 5.10 0.32 -9.03
C GLU A 30 6.20 1.35 -9.24
N ALA A 31 6.08 2.19 -10.27
CA ALA A 31 7.06 3.22 -10.55
C ALA A 31 7.08 4.28 -9.44
N LEU A 32 5.91 4.67 -8.94
CA LEU A 32 5.81 5.62 -7.83
C LEU A 32 6.38 5.03 -6.54
N ALA A 33 6.15 3.74 -6.29
CA ALA A 33 6.72 3.06 -5.13
C ALA A 33 8.25 3.06 -5.20
N ARG A 34 8.83 2.72 -6.36
CA ARG A 34 10.29 2.71 -6.55
C ARG A 34 10.90 4.08 -6.33
N LYS A 35 10.22 5.12 -6.74
CA LYS A 35 10.73 6.48 -6.66
C LYS A 35 10.58 7.10 -5.26
N HIS A 36 9.44 6.90 -4.63
CA HIS A 36 9.04 7.66 -3.45
C HIS A 36 8.97 6.87 -2.14
N SER A 37 8.69 5.57 -2.19
CA SER A 37 8.50 4.79 -0.98
C SER A 37 9.79 4.69 -0.16
N ILE A 38 9.65 4.79 1.16
CA ILE A 38 10.78 4.60 2.09
C ILE A 38 10.86 3.15 2.60
N CYS A 39 9.90 2.31 2.23
CA CYS A 39 9.92 0.90 2.60
C CYS A 39 10.87 0.12 1.67
N PRO A 40 11.64 -0.86 2.18
CA PRO A 40 12.50 -1.71 1.33
C PRO A 40 11.75 -2.39 0.18
N SER A 41 10.45 -2.63 0.32
CA SER A 41 9.62 -3.21 -0.74
C SER A 41 9.60 -2.36 -2.02
N LYS A 42 10.07 -1.12 -1.97
CA LYS A 42 10.13 -0.24 -3.15
C LYS A 42 10.89 -0.87 -4.31
N SER A 43 11.91 -1.69 -4.02
CA SER A 43 12.70 -2.36 -5.05
C SER A 43 11.88 -3.38 -5.83
N ARG A 44 10.75 -3.81 -5.29
CA ARG A 44 9.79 -4.71 -5.93
C ARG A 44 8.50 -3.99 -6.31
N GLY A 45 8.56 -2.68 -6.53
CA GLY A 45 7.39 -1.88 -6.87
C GLY A 45 6.38 -1.78 -5.72
N GLY A 46 6.82 -1.97 -4.49
CA GLY A 46 5.99 -1.93 -3.30
C GLY A 46 5.40 -3.28 -2.89
N ASP A 47 5.63 -4.34 -3.65
CA ASP A 47 5.05 -5.67 -3.36
C ASP A 47 5.59 -6.23 -2.04
N LEU A 48 4.67 -6.55 -1.13
CA LEU A 48 4.99 -7.13 0.17
C LEU A 48 4.81 -8.65 0.18
N GLY A 49 4.32 -9.22 -0.92
CA GLY A 49 4.00 -10.64 -0.99
C GLY A 49 2.76 -11.00 -0.19
N TRP A 50 2.55 -12.29 0.05
CA TRP A 50 1.41 -12.81 0.81
C TRP A 50 1.67 -12.71 2.31
N PHE A 51 0.65 -12.35 3.06
CA PHE A 51 0.72 -12.31 4.52
C PHE A 51 -0.63 -12.66 5.14
N GLY A 52 -0.59 -13.20 6.35
CA GLY A 52 -1.78 -13.55 7.11
C GLY A 52 -2.07 -12.55 8.23
N PRO A 53 -3.12 -12.81 9.02
CA PRO A 53 -3.47 -11.97 10.16
C PRO A 53 -2.32 -11.84 11.16
N GLY A 54 -2.14 -10.65 11.72
CA GLY A 54 -1.14 -10.37 12.74
C GLY A 54 0.28 -10.10 12.22
N LYS A 55 0.53 -10.18 10.93
CA LYS A 55 1.85 -9.94 10.36
C LYS A 55 2.13 -8.45 10.10
N MET A 56 1.10 -7.68 9.81
CA MET A 56 1.21 -6.25 9.54
C MET A 56 0.59 -5.46 10.69
N VAL A 57 0.93 -4.18 10.79
CA VAL A 57 0.27 -3.32 11.80
C VAL A 57 -1.23 -3.27 11.54
N ALA A 58 -2.01 -3.10 12.61
CA ALA A 58 -3.46 -3.19 12.55
C ALA A 58 -4.09 -2.26 11.50
N ALA A 59 -3.61 -1.03 11.40
CA ALA A 59 -4.16 -0.08 10.42
C ALA A 59 -4.01 -0.60 8.98
N PHE A 60 -2.87 -1.21 8.66
CA PHE A 60 -2.61 -1.79 7.35
C PHE A 60 -3.51 -2.99 7.08
N GLU A 61 -3.56 -3.92 8.02
CA GLU A 61 -4.38 -5.13 7.89
C GLU A 61 -5.86 -4.77 7.74
N ASN A 62 -6.36 -3.83 8.54
CA ASN A 62 -7.75 -3.39 8.47
C ASN A 62 -8.09 -2.79 7.11
N ALA A 63 -7.17 -2.05 6.51
CA ALA A 63 -7.36 -1.52 5.16
C ALA A 63 -7.44 -2.66 4.15
N CYS A 64 -6.56 -3.66 4.25
CA CYS A 64 -6.59 -4.82 3.35
C CYS A 64 -7.90 -5.60 3.46
N ARG A 65 -8.46 -5.72 4.67
CA ARG A 65 -9.74 -6.41 4.88
C ARG A 65 -10.90 -5.76 4.14
N ARG A 66 -10.85 -4.44 3.97
CA ARG A 66 -11.91 -3.67 3.31
C ARG A 66 -11.75 -3.56 1.81
N LEU A 67 -10.55 -3.83 1.28
CA LEU A 67 -10.27 -3.68 -0.14
C LEU A 67 -10.68 -4.92 -0.92
N SER A 68 -11.14 -4.70 -2.14
CA SER A 68 -11.28 -5.76 -3.13
C SER A 68 -9.97 -5.93 -3.86
N SER A 69 -9.70 -7.13 -4.36
CA SER A 69 -8.50 -7.39 -5.16
C SER A 69 -8.45 -6.44 -6.36
N GLY A 70 -7.32 -5.79 -6.55
CA GLY A 70 -7.12 -4.78 -7.59
C GLY A 70 -7.42 -3.35 -7.16
N SER A 71 -8.02 -3.15 -5.98
CA SER A 71 -8.39 -1.81 -5.49
C SER A 71 -7.26 -1.15 -4.74
N THR A 72 -7.28 0.18 -4.71
CA THR A 72 -6.31 1.02 -3.99
C THR A 72 -7.02 1.73 -2.85
N SER A 73 -6.37 1.77 -1.68
CA SER A 73 -6.92 2.44 -0.50
C SER A 73 -6.80 3.96 -0.60
N ASP A 74 -7.53 4.65 0.28
CA ASP A 74 -7.19 6.03 0.63
C ASP A 74 -5.88 6.01 1.43
N VAL A 75 -5.36 7.18 1.80
CA VAL A 75 -4.15 7.27 2.62
C VAL A 75 -4.44 6.68 4.00
N VAL A 76 -3.61 5.74 4.42
CA VAL A 76 -3.72 5.06 5.71
C VAL A 76 -2.55 5.48 6.60
N SER A 77 -2.86 6.02 7.77
CA SER A 77 -1.84 6.43 8.74
C SER A 77 -1.45 5.26 9.65
N SER A 78 -0.17 5.13 9.94
CA SER A 78 0.35 4.19 10.93
C SER A 78 1.52 4.80 11.67
N SER A 79 2.10 4.06 12.61
CA SER A 79 3.30 4.52 13.32
C SER A 79 4.51 4.68 12.40
N PHE A 80 4.50 4.06 11.22
CA PHE A 80 5.58 4.16 10.25
C PHE A 80 5.47 5.38 9.34
N GLY A 81 4.28 5.95 9.20
CA GLY A 81 4.01 7.05 8.29
C GLY A 81 2.68 6.89 7.58
N TYR A 82 2.65 7.25 6.30
CA TYR A 82 1.42 7.22 5.50
C TYR A 82 1.56 6.23 4.36
N HIS A 83 0.60 5.34 4.24
CA HIS A 83 0.57 4.26 3.26
C HIS A 83 -0.48 4.52 2.20
N ILE A 84 -0.14 4.22 0.95
CA ILE A 84 -1.11 3.98 -0.10
C ILE A 84 -1.02 2.48 -0.40
N ILE A 85 -2.14 1.76 -0.24
CA ILE A 85 -2.15 0.30 -0.30
C ILE A 85 -2.96 -0.15 -1.51
N ARG A 86 -2.40 -1.07 -2.29
CA ARG A 86 -3.13 -1.76 -3.35
C ARG A 86 -3.21 -3.23 -3.00
N LEU A 87 -4.43 -3.76 -2.91
CA LEU A 87 -4.63 -5.19 -2.70
C LEU A 87 -4.48 -5.90 -4.05
N THR A 88 -3.52 -6.82 -4.12
CA THR A 88 -3.23 -7.54 -5.37
C THR A 88 -3.69 -8.98 -5.35
N GLY A 89 -4.02 -9.51 -4.18
CA GLY A 89 -4.55 -10.86 -4.06
C GLY A 89 -5.22 -11.10 -2.72
N ARG A 90 -6.08 -12.11 -2.68
CA ARG A 90 -6.83 -12.48 -1.49
C ARG A 90 -7.13 -13.96 -1.51
N LYS A 91 -6.91 -14.63 -0.36
CA LYS A 91 -7.30 -16.02 -0.13
C LYS A 91 -8.11 -16.09 1.15
N ASP A 92 -9.26 -16.68 1.10
CA ASP A 92 -10.13 -16.87 2.27
C ASP A 92 -10.06 -18.28 2.87
#